data_0b00882b9cfef48e15cce5d3f8b4ef15
#
_entry.id   0b00882b9cfef48e15cce5d3f8b4ef15
#
_cell.length_a   1.000
_cell.length_b   1.000
_cell.length_c   1.000
_cell.angle_alpha   90.00
_cell.angle_beta   90.00
_cell.angle_gamma   90.00
#
_symmetry.space_group_name_H-M   'P 1'
#
loop_
_entity.id
_entity.type
_entity.pdbx_description
1 polymer ?
#
loop_
_entity_poly.entity_id
_entity_poly.type
_entity_poly.pdbx_seq_one_letter_code
_entity_poly.pdbx_strand_id
1 'polypeptide(L)'
;AALPQSLARLRHPERLKKHLFPPCLRVASVAAYEDAAYRQRLAVWRAHGNRLMYVQHGGNYGQVRVTCDTALVEYSQHAFGTWGWSEHAGSRGNFIPLPYPQIARIAGRWHGKNGRHLLFVGTEMPAYGYRLDAHPTPLQMVQYREDKQWFFEALGRSLQSRAFYRPYFDVPGALQDATWLLPRFPRVR
;
A
#
# COMPACT_ATOMS: atom_id res chain seq x y z
N ALA A 1 -29.07 15.17 -11.36
CA ALA A 1 -28.05 14.98 -10.35
C ALA A 1 -26.91 15.95 -10.64
N ALA A 2 -26.53 16.79 -9.68
CA ALA A 2 -25.41 17.71 -9.84
C ALA A 2 -24.10 16.91 -9.85
N LEU A 3 -23.24 17.16 -10.84
CA LEU A 3 -21.89 16.62 -10.89
C LEU A 3 -21.12 17.11 -9.65
N PRO A 4 -20.31 16.28 -9.01
CA PRO A 4 -19.43 16.71 -7.94
C PRO A 4 -18.63 17.95 -8.36
N GLN A 5 -18.46 18.91 -7.45
CA GLN A 5 -17.73 20.16 -7.74
C GLN A 5 -16.32 19.93 -8.31
N SER A 6 -15.69 18.82 -7.93
CA SER A 6 -14.41 18.38 -8.50
C SER A 6 -14.49 18.13 -10.01
N LEU A 7 -15.59 17.57 -10.51
CA LEU A 7 -15.81 17.35 -11.94
C LEU A 7 -16.25 18.62 -12.67
N ALA A 8 -16.97 19.54 -12.00
CA ALA A 8 -17.33 20.82 -12.58
C ALA A 8 -16.10 21.71 -12.89
N ARG A 9 -15.03 21.60 -12.10
CA ARG A 9 -13.74 22.27 -12.35
C ARG A 9 -12.97 21.67 -13.54
N LEU A 10 -13.36 20.49 -14.01
CA LEU A 10 -12.72 19.79 -15.12
C LEU A 10 -13.22 20.26 -16.52
N ARG A 11 -14.18 21.16 -16.59
CA ARG A 11 -14.81 21.60 -17.86
C ARG A 11 -13.92 22.50 -18.75
N HIS A 12 -12.73 22.87 -18.31
CA HIS A 12 -11.82 23.70 -19.10
C HIS A 12 -10.41 23.10 -19.24
N PRO A 13 -10.26 21.97 -19.95
CA PRO A 13 -8.95 21.37 -20.22
C PRO A 13 -8.01 22.33 -21.01
N GLU A 14 -8.60 23.23 -21.77
CA GLU A 14 -7.89 24.26 -22.60
C GLU A 14 -7.10 25.28 -21.76
N ARG A 15 -7.40 25.45 -20.47
CA ARG A 15 -6.61 26.31 -19.58
C ARG A 15 -5.33 25.65 -19.08
N LEU A 16 -5.19 24.35 -19.27
CA LEU A 16 -3.90 23.69 -19.18
C LEU A 16 -3.13 24.01 -20.46
N LYS A 17 -2.67 25.25 -20.54
CA LYS A 17 -1.87 25.77 -21.65
C LYS A 17 -0.88 24.71 -22.12
N LYS A 18 -0.71 24.58 -23.45
CA LYS A 18 0.31 23.82 -24.18
C LYS A 18 1.76 24.11 -23.72
N HIS A 19 1.94 24.69 -22.54
CA HIS A 19 3.24 24.97 -21.97
C HIS A 19 3.89 23.65 -21.57
N LEU A 20 4.55 23.09 -22.61
CA LEU A 20 5.97 23.39 -22.47
C LEU A 20 6.64 22.41 -21.55
N PHE A 21 6.27 21.15 -21.71
CA PHE A 21 7.21 20.16 -21.20
C PHE A 21 7.78 19.46 -22.43
N PRO A 22 9.10 19.46 -22.63
CA PRO A 22 9.70 18.59 -23.64
C PRO A 22 9.17 17.16 -23.43
N PRO A 23 9.11 16.32 -24.46
CA PRO A 23 8.71 14.93 -24.31
C PRO A 23 9.56 14.31 -23.20
N CYS A 24 8.96 14.07 -22.07
CA CYS A 24 9.66 13.55 -20.90
C CYS A 24 8.85 12.43 -20.21
N LEU A 25 9.53 11.66 -19.43
CA LEU A 25 8.94 10.66 -18.56
C LEU A 25 8.50 11.32 -17.25
N ARG A 26 7.23 11.16 -16.90
CA ARG A 26 6.74 11.52 -15.58
C ARG A 26 6.60 10.26 -14.72
N VAL A 27 7.06 10.36 -13.49
CA VAL A 27 6.90 9.27 -12.50
C VAL A 27 5.83 9.68 -11.50
N ALA A 28 4.89 8.78 -11.25
CA ALA A 28 3.80 8.95 -10.31
C ALA A 28 3.70 7.76 -9.35
N SER A 29 3.01 7.95 -8.25
CA SER A 29 2.71 6.93 -7.26
C SER A 29 1.27 7.16 -6.75
N VAL A 30 1.03 7.05 -5.46
CA VAL A 30 -0.29 7.09 -4.82
C VAL A 30 -1.11 8.37 -5.06
N ALA A 31 -0.46 9.49 -5.34
CA ALA A 31 -1.14 10.80 -5.43
C ALA A 31 -2.30 10.84 -6.45
N ALA A 32 -2.26 10.02 -7.49
CA ALA A 32 -3.34 9.95 -8.48
C ALA A 32 -4.65 9.36 -7.92
N TYR A 33 -4.61 8.62 -6.82
CA TYR A 33 -5.80 8.07 -6.18
C TYR A 33 -6.50 9.09 -5.27
N GLU A 34 -5.74 10.00 -4.70
CA GLU A 34 -6.21 10.94 -3.68
C GLU A 34 -6.55 12.32 -4.24
N ASP A 35 -5.85 12.74 -5.30
CA ASP A 35 -6.02 14.05 -5.93
C ASP A 35 -6.62 13.94 -7.34
N ALA A 36 -7.91 14.29 -7.47
CA ALA A 36 -8.61 14.30 -8.75
C ALA A 36 -8.02 15.29 -9.76
N ALA A 37 -7.52 16.45 -9.30
CA ALA A 37 -6.90 17.43 -10.17
C ALA A 37 -5.53 16.94 -10.69
N TYR A 38 -4.78 16.26 -9.84
CA TYR A 38 -3.54 15.61 -10.25
C TYR A 38 -3.78 14.51 -11.28
N ARG A 39 -4.78 13.65 -11.06
CA ARG A 39 -5.20 12.61 -12.00
C ARG A 39 -5.56 13.18 -13.36
N GLN A 40 -6.33 14.28 -13.38
CA GLN A 40 -6.64 14.98 -14.63
C GLN A 40 -5.39 15.49 -15.33
N ARG A 41 -4.47 16.12 -14.61
CA ARG A 41 -3.19 16.59 -15.19
C ARG A 41 -2.39 15.45 -15.82
N LEU A 42 -2.38 14.27 -15.18
CA LEU A 42 -1.74 13.08 -15.74
C LEU A 42 -2.43 12.59 -17.01
N ALA A 43 -3.78 12.59 -17.04
CA ALA A 43 -4.55 12.20 -18.22
C ALA A 43 -4.28 13.14 -19.41
N VAL A 44 -4.31 14.44 -19.18
CA VAL A 44 -3.95 15.46 -20.21
C VAL A 44 -2.50 15.28 -20.67
N TRP A 45 -1.58 15.05 -19.75
CA TRP A 45 -0.18 14.75 -20.04
C TRP A 45 -0.03 13.56 -20.98
N ARG A 46 -0.74 12.48 -20.70
CA ARG A 46 -0.77 11.27 -21.55
C ARG A 46 -1.38 11.54 -22.91
N ALA A 47 -2.48 12.28 -22.98
CA ALA A 47 -3.16 12.61 -24.24
C ALA A 47 -2.26 13.42 -25.19
N HIS A 48 -1.25 14.13 -24.69
CA HIS A 48 -0.23 14.82 -25.49
C HIS A 48 0.96 13.93 -25.89
N GLY A 49 0.84 12.59 -25.77
CA GLY A 49 1.86 11.64 -26.21
C GLY A 49 3.04 11.47 -25.24
N ASN A 50 2.98 12.07 -24.07
CA ASN A 50 4.04 11.94 -23.07
C ASN A 50 4.00 10.58 -22.38
N ARG A 51 5.13 10.17 -21.80
CA ARG A 51 5.27 8.88 -21.10
C ARG A 51 4.99 9.05 -19.61
N LEU A 52 4.22 8.10 -19.07
CA LEU A 52 3.91 8.02 -17.65
C LEU A 52 4.37 6.66 -17.12
N MET A 53 5.10 6.69 -16.04
CA MET A 53 5.50 5.53 -15.27
C MET A 53 4.90 5.63 -13.88
N TYR A 54 4.25 4.57 -13.40
CA TYR A 54 3.91 4.45 -11.99
C TYR A 54 4.97 3.67 -11.25
N VAL A 55 5.09 3.92 -9.95
CA VAL A 55 6.00 3.18 -9.07
C VAL A 55 5.20 2.60 -7.91
N GLN A 56 5.46 1.35 -7.62
CA GLN A 56 4.89 0.65 -6.48
C GLN A 56 5.05 1.46 -5.18
N HIS A 57 3.96 1.56 -4.40
CA HIS A 57 3.96 2.34 -3.15
C HIS A 57 3.56 1.51 -1.93
N GLY A 58 3.15 0.26 -2.13
CA GLY A 58 2.68 -0.64 -1.06
C GLY A 58 3.05 -2.10 -1.30
N GLY A 59 2.75 -2.95 -0.34
CA GLY A 59 3.13 -4.36 -0.35
C GLY A 59 2.23 -5.29 -1.17
N ASN A 60 1.01 -4.87 -1.54
CA ASN A 60 0.04 -5.77 -2.19
C ASN A 60 0.31 -6.00 -3.68
N TYR A 61 1.10 -5.16 -4.30
CA TYR A 61 1.45 -5.27 -5.72
C TYR A 61 2.21 -6.56 -6.00
N GLY A 62 1.80 -7.24 -7.06
CA GLY A 62 2.41 -8.51 -7.45
C GLY A 62 1.97 -9.72 -6.60
N GLN A 63 1.24 -9.51 -5.51
CA GLN A 63 0.77 -10.57 -4.60
C GLN A 63 -0.72 -10.86 -4.76
N VAL A 64 -1.53 -9.82 -4.96
CA VAL A 64 -2.98 -9.96 -5.10
C VAL A 64 -3.32 -10.25 -6.55
N ARG A 65 -4.04 -11.34 -6.79
CA ARG A 65 -4.36 -11.83 -8.14
C ARG A 65 -5.23 -10.86 -8.95
N VAL A 66 -6.12 -10.13 -8.30
CA VAL A 66 -7.04 -9.18 -8.94
C VAL A 66 -6.93 -7.84 -8.25
N THR A 67 -6.46 -6.85 -8.98
CA THR A 67 -6.38 -5.45 -8.53
C THR A 67 -6.89 -4.58 -9.67
N CYS A 68 -8.20 -4.37 -9.73
CA CYS A 68 -8.85 -3.69 -10.86
C CYS A 68 -8.27 -2.29 -11.09
N ASP A 69 -8.18 -1.48 -10.04
CA ASP A 69 -7.68 -0.11 -10.15
C ASP A 69 -6.21 -0.07 -10.59
N THR A 70 -5.39 -0.91 -9.99
CA THR A 70 -3.97 -1.01 -10.33
C THR A 70 -3.77 -1.47 -11.77
N ALA A 71 -4.51 -2.49 -12.20
CA ALA A 71 -4.40 -3.02 -13.56
C ALA A 71 -4.84 -1.98 -14.61
N LEU A 72 -5.92 -1.26 -14.36
CA LEU A 72 -6.47 -0.28 -15.29
C LEU A 72 -5.71 1.06 -15.28
N VAL A 73 -5.23 1.51 -14.14
CA VAL A 73 -4.65 2.84 -13.97
C VAL A 73 -3.12 2.80 -14.03
N GLU A 74 -2.48 1.91 -13.29
CA GLU A 74 -1.03 1.92 -13.12
C GLU A 74 -0.31 1.02 -14.12
N TYR A 75 -0.72 -0.25 -14.24
CA TYR A 75 -0.05 -1.23 -15.12
C TYR A 75 -0.27 -0.93 -16.60
N SER A 76 -1.37 -0.26 -16.96
CA SER A 76 -1.69 0.14 -18.34
C SER A 76 -0.81 1.28 -18.87
N GLN A 77 0.01 1.90 -18.06
CA GLN A 77 0.85 3.00 -18.46
C GLN A 77 2.11 2.53 -19.22
N HIS A 78 2.98 3.46 -19.58
CA HIS A 78 4.20 3.16 -20.33
C HIS A 78 5.11 2.15 -19.60
N ALA A 79 5.20 2.26 -18.28
CA ALA A 79 5.92 1.33 -17.43
C ALA A 79 5.38 1.37 -15.99
N PHE A 80 5.65 0.31 -15.25
CA PHE A 80 5.40 0.23 -13.82
C PHE A 80 6.66 -0.24 -13.09
N GLY A 81 7.20 0.59 -12.22
CA GLY A 81 8.34 0.26 -11.37
C GLY A 81 7.91 -0.59 -10.18
N THR A 82 8.39 -1.81 -10.11
CA THR A 82 8.07 -2.79 -9.07
C THR A 82 9.16 -2.83 -7.99
N TRP A 83 8.88 -3.47 -6.88
CA TRP A 83 9.91 -3.77 -5.87
C TRP A 83 10.49 -5.16 -6.08
N GLY A 84 11.20 -5.34 -7.22
CA GLY A 84 12.01 -6.51 -7.50
C GLY A 84 11.33 -7.65 -8.27
N TRP A 85 10.04 -7.53 -8.61
CA TRP A 85 9.35 -8.51 -9.44
C TRP A 85 9.17 -7.99 -10.88
N SER A 86 9.16 -8.90 -11.85
CA SER A 86 9.08 -8.58 -13.29
C SER A 86 7.83 -9.11 -13.98
N GLU A 87 7.06 -9.97 -13.31
CA GLU A 87 5.89 -10.63 -13.87
C GLU A 87 4.76 -10.66 -12.85
N HIS A 88 3.53 -10.58 -13.33
CA HIS A 88 2.33 -10.73 -12.52
C HIS A 88 1.27 -11.54 -13.27
N ALA A 89 0.88 -12.68 -12.73
CA ALA A 89 -0.13 -13.56 -13.32
C ALA A 89 -1.48 -12.83 -13.45
N GLY A 90 -2.02 -12.81 -14.68
CA GLY A 90 -3.31 -12.17 -14.97
C GLY A 90 -3.25 -10.68 -15.26
N SER A 91 -2.09 -10.05 -15.22
CA SER A 91 -1.92 -8.64 -15.61
C SER A 91 -0.92 -8.49 -16.74
N ARG A 92 -1.23 -7.61 -17.67
CA ARG A 92 -0.30 -7.19 -18.74
C ARG A 92 0.25 -5.82 -18.39
N GLY A 93 1.56 -5.67 -18.47
CA GLY A 93 2.24 -4.39 -18.21
C GLY A 93 3.72 -4.48 -18.52
N ASN A 94 4.35 -3.34 -18.65
CA ASN A 94 5.80 -3.22 -18.73
C ASN A 94 6.35 -3.04 -17.32
N PHE A 95 6.66 -4.16 -16.65
CA PHE A 95 7.14 -4.18 -15.28
C PHE A 95 8.66 -4.05 -15.23
N ILE A 96 9.13 -3.04 -14.52
CA ILE A 96 10.57 -2.74 -14.36
C ILE A 96 10.94 -2.99 -12.90
N PRO A 97 11.75 -4.04 -12.61
CA PRO A 97 12.23 -4.30 -11.27
C PRO A 97 13.13 -3.17 -10.77
N LEU A 98 12.77 -2.58 -9.65
CA LEU A 98 13.54 -1.54 -8.98
C LEU A 98 13.82 -1.98 -7.53
N PRO A 99 14.93 -1.56 -6.94
CA PRO A 99 15.13 -1.76 -5.51
C PRO A 99 14.10 -0.92 -4.72
N TYR A 100 13.55 -1.49 -3.64
CA TYR A 100 12.72 -0.73 -2.72
C TYR A 100 13.57 0.34 -2.01
N PRO A 101 13.31 1.65 -2.22
CA PRO A 101 14.24 2.70 -1.82
C PRO A 101 14.54 2.73 -0.31
N GLN A 102 13.52 2.46 0.53
CA GLN A 102 13.73 2.45 1.98
C GLN A 102 14.57 1.26 2.43
N ILE A 103 14.29 0.07 1.89
CA ILE A 103 15.07 -1.14 2.20
C ILE A 103 16.50 -0.99 1.69
N ALA A 104 16.70 -0.49 0.47
CA ALA A 104 18.03 -0.25 -0.08
C ALA A 104 18.85 0.70 0.81
N ARG A 105 18.23 1.76 1.32
CA ARG A 105 18.88 2.69 2.26
C ARG A 105 19.26 2.04 3.59
N ILE A 106 18.38 1.18 4.12
CA ILE A 106 18.60 0.49 5.39
C ILE A 106 19.62 -0.65 5.22
N ALA A 107 19.53 -1.40 4.12
CA ALA A 107 20.41 -2.54 3.84
C ALA A 107 21.90 -2.15 3.88
N GLY A 108 22.26 -0.99 3.35
CA GLY A 108 23.61 -0.46 3.41
C GLY A 108 24.14 -0.14 4.83
N ARG A 109 23.24 -0.07 5.81
CA ARG A 109 23.57 0.17 7.23
C ARG A 109 23.39 -1.06 8.11
N TRP A 110 22.85 -2.14 7.55
CA TRP A 110 22.56 -3.36 8.29
C TRP A 110 23.82 -4.22 8.43
N HIS A 111 24.28 -4.42 9.65
CA HIS A 111 25.48 -5.21 9.96
C HIS A 111 25.13 -6.57 10.60
N GLY A 112 24.07 -7.21 10.17
CA GLY A 112 23.78 -8.63 10.43
C GLY A 112 23.95 -9.11 11.86
N LYS A 113 23.40 -8.42 12.86
CA LYS A 113 23.37 -8.97 14.23
C LYS A 113 22.20 -9.95 14.36
N ASN A 114 22.49 -11.15 14.90
CA ASN A 114 21.43 -12.10 15.21
C ASN A 114 20.47 -11.48 16.22
N GLY A 115 19.26 -11.21 15.78
CA GLY A 115 18.19 -10.68 16.64
C GLY A 115 17.82 -11.72 17.70
N ARG A 116 17.68 -11.28 18.94
CA ARG A 116 17.21 -12.12 20.06
C ARG A 116 15.72 -11.94 20.32
N HIS A 117 15.08 -11.06 19.60
CA HIS A 117 13.68 -10.69 19.78
C HIS A 117 12.85 -11.07 18.56
N LEU A 118 11.60 -11.40 18.80
CA LEU A 118 10.58 -11.61 17.79
C LEU A 118 9.69 -10.37 17.75
N LEU A 119 9.55 -9.75 16.59
CA LEU A 119 8.60 -8.67 16.37
C LEU A 119 7.43 -9.18 15.53
N PHE A 120 6.25 -9.20 16.12
CA PHE A 120 5.02 -9.44 15.41
C PHE A 120 4.40 -8.09 15.02
N VAL A 121 4.31 -7.83 13.73
CA VAL A 121 3.64 -6.63 13.20
C VAL A 121 2.23 -7.03 12.80
N GLY A 122 1.25 -6.54 13.56
CA GLY A 122 -0.15 -6.78 13.27
C GLY A 122 -0.68 -5.85 12.18
N THR A 123 -1.76 -6.26 11.51
CA THR A 123 -2.65 -5.35 10.79
C THR A 123 -3.93 -5.18 11.59
N GLU A 124 -4.58 -4.04 11.46
CA GLU A 124 -5.85 -3.74 12.10
C GLU A 124 -6.79 -3.06 11.11
N MET A 125 -8.07 -3.17 11.39
CA MET A 125 -9.10 -2.47 10.64
C MET A 125 -9.56 -1.26 11.45
N PRO A 126 -9.72 -0.08 10.83
CA PRO A 126 -10.44 1.00 11.50
C PRO A 126 -11.87 0.55 11.80
N ALA A 127 -12.43 0.98 12.93
CA ALA A 127 -13.79 0.62 13.33
C ALA A 127 -14.84 1.01 12.27
N TYR A 128 -14.54 2.06 11.51
CA TYR A 128 -15.35 2.54 10.38
C TYR A 128 -14.51 2.53 9.11
N GLY A 129 -14.47 1.39 8.42
CA GLY A 129 -13.78 1.25 7.14
C GLY A 129 -14.58 1.88 6.00
N TYR A 130 -13.95 2.76 5.23
CA TYR A 130 -14.52 3.35 4.02
C TYR A 130 -14.04 2.68 2.74
N ARG A 131 -13.04 1.81 2.84
CA ARG A 131 -12.50 1.02 1.72
C ARG A 131 -12.76 -0.45 1.97
N LEU A 132 -13.64 -1.03 1.20
CA LEU A 132 -13.96 -2.46 1.31
C LEU A 132 -12.90 -3.38 0.70
N ASP A 133 -12.10 -2.84 -0.20
CA ASP A 133 -11.07 -3.55 -0.99
C ASP A 133 -9.66 -3.49 -0.38
N ALA A 134 -9.41 -2.55 0.52
CA ALA A 134 -8.06 -2.28 1.04
C ALA A 134 -7.80 -2.88 2.44
N HIS A 135 -8.82 -3.39 3.10
CA HIS A 135 -8.74 -3.94 4.46
C HIS A 135 -9.40 -5.31 4.53
N PRO A 136 -8.99 -6.19 5.46
CA PRO A 136 -9.74 -7.38 5.73
C PRO A 136 -11.21 -7.05 6.02
N THR A 137 -12.15 -7.86 5.54
CA THR A 137 -13.55 -7.73 5.92
C THR A 137 -13.73 -7.97 7.41
N PRO A 138 -14.83 -7.52 8.05
CA PRO A 138 -15.09 -7.78 9.46
C PRO A 138 -14.99 -9.27 9.83
N LEU A 139 -15.49 -10.15 8.97
CA LEU A 139 -15.40 -11.61 9.18
C LEU A 139 -13.95 -12.10 9.12
N GLN A 140 -13.17 -11.62 8.17
CA GLN A 140 -11.75 -11.95 8.08
C GLN A 140 -10.97 -11.43 9.29
N MET A 141 -11.38 -10.30 9.88
CA MET A 141 -10.75 -9.78 11.09
C MET A 141 -11.00 -10.66 12.32
N VAL A 142 -12.18 -11.28 12.43
CA VAL A 142 -12.44 -12.26 13.49
C VAL A 142 -11.45 -13.42 13.37
N GLN A 143 -11.36 -14.02 12.17
CA GLN A 143 -10.42 -15.12 11.91
C GLN A 143 -8.96 -14.68 12.17
N TYR A 144 -8.58 -13.51 11.72
CA TYR A 144 -7.23 -12.98 11.92
C TYR A 144 -6.87 -12.76 13.39
N ARG A 145 -7.85 -12.41 14.23
CA ARG A 145 -7.67 -12.36 15.70
C ARG A 145 -7.42 -13.73 16.29
N GLU A 146 -8.19 -14.74 15.88
CA GLU A 146 -8.00 -16.13 16.27
C GLU A 146 -6.61 -16.63 15.84
N ASP A 147 -6.20 -16.35 14.62
CA ASP A 147 -4.88 -16.72 14.10
C ASP A 147 -3.74 -16.07 14.91
N LYS A 148 -3.91 -14.79 15.31
CA LYS A 148 -2.94 -14.11 16.19
C LYS A 148 -2.86 -14.78 17.56
N GLN A 149 -4.00 -15.09 18.14
CA GLN A 149 -4.06 -15.81 19.42
C GLN A 149 -3.34 -17.16 19.31
N TRP A 150 -3.69 -17.94 18.33
CA TRP A 150 -3.07 -19.23 18.03
C TRP A 150 -1.55 -19.12 17.89
N PHE A 151 -1.09 -18.12 17.15
CA PHE A 151 0.34 -17.90 16.98
C PHE A 151 1.04 -17.65 18.32
N PHE A 152 0.50 -16.81 19.17
CA PHE A 152 1.10 -16.52 20.47
C PHE A 152 0.96 -17.69 21.46
N GLU A 153 -0.09 -18.47 21.40
CA GLU A 153 -0.26 -19.73 22.16
C GLU A 153 0.79 -20.76 21.78
N ALA A 154 1.07 -20.89 20.48
CA ALA A 154 2.10 -21.81 19.96
C ALA A 154 3.53 -21.38 20.34
N LEU A 155 3.75 -20.14 20.69
CA LEU A 155 5.06 -19.70 21.18
C LEU A 155 5.33 -20.24 22.59
N GLY A 156 6.41 -20.98 22.76
CA GLY A 156 6.89 -21.37 24.08
C GLY A 156 7.19 -20.15 24.97
N ARG A 157 7.10 -20.33 26.27
CA ARG A 157 7.27 -19.23 27.28
C ARG A 157 8.54 -18.39 27.06
N SER A 158 9.64 -19.03 26.68
CA SER A 158 10.91 -18.36 26.39
C SER A 158 10.84 -17.44 25.19
N LEU A 159 10.09 -17.80 24.14
CA LEU A 159 9.89 -16.96 22.96
C LEU A 159 8.88 -15.84 23.26
N GLN A 160 7.81 -16.13 24.00
CA GLN A 160 6.85 -15.10 24.40
C GLN A 160 7.53 -13.96 25.16
N SER A 161 8.46 -14.26 26.07
CA SER A 161 9.20 -13.23 26.85
C SER A 161 10.13 -12.36 26.02
N ARG A 162 10.39 -12.75 24.77
CA ARG A 162 11.20 -12.02 23.79
C ARG A 162 10.39 -11.48 22.63
N ALA A 163 9.06 -11.68 22.66
CA ALA A 163 8.16 -11.23 21.63
C ALA A 163 7.65 -9.82 21.91
N PHE A 164 7.56 -9.04 20.85
CA PHE A 164 6.94 -7.72 20.83
C PHE A 164 5.79 -7.75 19.84
N TYR A 165 4.67 -7.16 20.23
CA TYR A 165 3.54 -6.94 19.35
C TYR A 165 3.46 -5.45 18.97
N ARG A 166 3.55 -5.17 17.69
CA ARG A 166 3.33 -3.82 17.14
C ARG A 166 1.98 -3.77 16.45
N PRO A 167 0.97 -3.09 17.00
CA PRO A 167 -0.30 -2.84 16.32
C PRO A 167 -0.07 -1.95 15.09
N TYR A 168 -0.99 -2.02 14.13
CA TYR A 168 -0.94 -1.15 12.96
C TYR A 168 -1.46 0.26 13.28
N PHE A 169 -2.60 0.33 13.96
CA PHE A 169 -3.17 1.56 14.49
C PHE A 169 -3.23 1.52 16.01
N ASP A 170 -2.75 2.55 16.64
CA ASP A 170 -2.91 2.78 18.09
C ASP A 170 -3.63 4.12 18.29
N VAL A 171 -4.83 4.23 17.68
CA VAL A 171 -5.62 5.45 17.68
C VAL A 171 -7.07 5.14 18.06
N PRO A 172 -7.78 6.09 18.68
CA PRO A 172 -9.23 5.98 18.88
C PRO A 172 -9.95 5.70 17.56
N GLY A 173 -10.90 4.75 17.57
CA GLY A 173 -11.63 4.34 16.38
C GLY A 173 -11.01 3.18 15.60
N ALA A 174 -9.85 2.66 15.99
CA ALA A 174 -9.37 1.35 15.57
C ALA A 174 -9.93 0.25 16.46
N LEU A 175 -9.75 -1.02 16.07
CA LEU A 175 -10.21 -2.18 16.84
C LEU A 175 -9.39 -2.45 18.09
N GLN A 176 -8.29 -1.72 18.29
CA GLN A 176 -7.41 -1.78 19.48
C GLN A 176 -6.97 -3.21 19.82
N ASP A 177 -6.46 -3.92 18.85
CA ASP A 177 -6.06 -5.33 19.00
C ASP A 177 -5.02 -5.56 20.09
N ALA A 178 -4.15 -4.60 20.34
CA ALA A 178 -3.18 -4.67 21.45
C ALA A 178 -3.88 -4.78 22.80
N THR A 179 -4.93 -3.99 23.01
CA THR A 179 -5.74 -4.00 24.25
C THR A 179 -6.44 -5.34 24.46
N TRP A 180 -6.82 -6.00 23.37
CA TRP A 180 -7.43 -7.33 23.43
C TRP A 180 -6.41 -8.44 23.60
N LEU A 181 -5.24 -8.36 22.93
CA LEU A 181 -4.25 -9.43 22.85
C LEU A 181 -3.31 -9.46 24.05
N LEU A 182 -2.72 -8.32 24.44
CA LEU A 182 -1.66 -8.27 25.45
C LEU A 182 -2.08 -8.77 26.84
N PRO A 183 -3.31 -8.54 27.34
CA PRO A 183 -3.74 -9.12 28.62
C PRO A 183 -3.78 -10.66 28.61
N ARG A 184 -3.96 -11.28 27.45
CA ARG A 184 -3.96 -12.74 27.30
C ARG A 184 -2.54 -13.31 27.29
N PHE A 185 -1.58 -12.52 26.87
CA PHE A 185 -0.17 -12.90 26.76
C PHE A 185 0.75 -11.94 27.51
N PRO A 186 0.72 -11.96 28.86
CA PRO A 186 1.39 -10.96 29.68
C PRO A 186 2.92 -10.98 29.58
N ARG A 187 3.51 -11.98 28.90
CA ARG A 187 4.95 -12.03 28.61
C ARG A 187 5.32 -11.33 27.29
N VAL A 188 4.36 -11.09 26.42
CA VAL A 188 4.53 -10.33 25.17
C VAL A 188 4.46 -8.84 25.49
N ARG A 189 5.29 -8.05 24.85
CA ARG A 189 5.41 -6.59 25.09
C ARG A 189 5.01 -5.80 23.87
#